data_5ca6a36788a25295e470c9db23c230e3
#
_entry.id   5ca6a36788a25295e470c9db23c230e3
#
_cell.length_a   1.000
_cell.length_b   1.000
_cell.length_c   1.000
_cell.angle_alpha   90.00
_cell.angle_beta   90.00
_cell.angle_gamma   90.00
#
_symmetry.space_group_name_H-M   'P 1'
#
loop_
_entity.id
_entity.type
_entity.pdbx_description
1 polymer ?
#
loop_
_entity_poly.entity_id
_entity_poly.type
_entity_poly.pdbx_seq_one_letter_code
_entity_poly.pdbx_strand_id
1 'polypeptide(L)'
;GKGRKSTFEIISNTINAISTASEVSRQGSAAAYAALDFKVPRDPQNWSFTLTGSKGATTISTTISEGKLSDVVNKINAETANTGISASLDSATGRITLTETQSRQIKIDNVEIEGIDFSSSEVKSYVDFNTLSGDGTVVGSFRRLTDVNQLISSSVTDVRKASDHLSQQRAFLGAQINKAELQKDALDQRIIATSEKISDIDTADMAALVTRLQSLLLNKDAAQQAYAKISQNSLFDYLQ
;
A
#
# COMPACT_ATOMS: atom_id res chain seq x y z
N GLY A 1 9.49 10.96 5.09
CA GLY A 1 8.15 10.50 5.40
C GLY A 1 8.22 9.21 6.17
N LYS A 2 7.85 9.19 7.44
CA LYS A 2 7.71 7.96 8.23
C LYS A 2 6.64 7.10 7.59
N GLY A 3 7.01 5.90 7.18
CA GLY A 3 6.32 5.04 6.25
C GLY A 3 4.86 4.74 6.62
N ARG A 4 3.99 5.02 5.68
CA ARG A 4 2.65 4.43 5.67
C ARG A 4 2.85 2.93 5.42
N LYS A 5 2.39 2.10 6.36
CA LYS A 5 2.37 0.66 6.17
C LYS A 5 1.56 0.31 4.92
N SER A 6 2.07 -0.58 4.09
CA SER A 6 1.31 -1.06 2.93
C SER A 6 0.15 -1.97 3.40
N THR A 7 -0.89 -2.12 2.57
CA THR A 7 -2.00 -3.03 2.86
C THR A 7 -1.50 -4.47 3.09
N PHE A 8 -0.49 -4.90 2.35
CA PHE A 8 0.16 -6.20 2.53
C PHE A 8 0.86 -6.31 3.88
N GLU A 9 1.54 -5.26 4.30
CA GLU A 9 2.21 -5.22 5.61
C GLU A 9 1.19 -5.26 6.76
N ILE A 10 0.05 -4.57 6.64
CA ILE A 10 -1.04 -4.63 7.62
C ILE A 10 -1.60 -6.04 7.71
N ILE A 11 -1.88 -6.69 6.57
CA ILE A 11 -2.38 -8.07 6.51
C ILE A 11 -1.36 -9.04 7.10
N SER A 12 -0.09 -8.91 6.73
CA SER A 12 0.99 -9.76 7.24
C SER A 12 1.15 -9.61 8.76
N ASN A 13 1.09 -8.39 9.28
CA ASN A 13 1.14 -8.13 10.72
C ASN A 13 -0.07 -8.72 11.45
N THR A 14 -1.27 -8.65 10.86
CA THR A 14 -2.48 -9.25 11.44
C THR A 14 -2.37 -10.78 11.48
N ILE A 15 -1.86 -11.40 10.42
CA ILE A 15 -1.62 -12.86 10.38
C ILE A 15 -0.57 -13.25 11.42
N ASN A 16 0.53 -12.49 11.52
CA ASN A 16 1.58 -12.73 12.51
C ASN A 16 1.09 -12.52 13.95
N ALA A 17 0.09 -11.65 14.16
CA ALA A 17 -0.52 -11.42 15.46
C ALA A 17 -1.18 -12.67 16.08
N ILE A 18 -1.70 -13.53 15.23
CA ILE A 18 -2.46 -14.74 15.64
C ILE A 18 -1.52 -15.97 15.59
N SER A 19 -0.33 -15.85 15.01
CA SER A 19 0.58 -16.97 14.83
C SER A 19 1.48 -17.20 16.04
N THR A 20 1.64 -18.46 16.42
CA THR A 20 2.64 -18.89 17.41
C THR A 20 4.02 -18.90 16.76
N ALA A 21 5.07 -18.60 17.54
CA ALA A 21 6.43 -18.85 17.10
C ALA A 21 6.80 -20.31 17.34
N SER A 22 7.25 -20.99 16.32
CA SER A 22 7.76 -22.34 16.44
C SER A 22 9.00 -22.55 15.56
N GLU A 23 9.97 -23.26 16.10
CA GLU A 23 11.08 -23.80 15.33
C GLU A 23 10.88 -25.29 15.12
N VAL A 24 11.08 -25.73 13.88
CA VAL A 24 11.17 -27.14 13.50
C VAL A 24 12.54 -27.35 12.86
N SER A 25 13.42 -28.02 13.55
CA SER A 25 14.75 -28.32 13.03
C SER A 25 14.65 -29.11 11.74
N ARG A 26 15.27 -28.60 10.69
CA ARG A 26 15.35 -29.26 9.38
C ARG A 26 16.65 -30.03 9.28
N GLN A 27 16.55 -31.28 8.84
CA GLN A 27 17.63 -32.14 8.38
C GLN A 27 18.92 -32.23 9.24
N GLY A 28 19.10 -33.32 9.94
CA GLY A 28 20.41 -33.78 10.44
C GLY A 28 20.84 -33.21 11.79
N SER A 29 20.22 -32.18 12.32
CA SER A 29 20.49 -31.69 13.67
C SER A 29 19.69 -32.50 14.69
N ALA A 30 20.36 -32.99 15.73
CA ALA A 30 19.71 -33.68 16.85
C ALA A 30 19.05 -32.71 17.83
N ALA A 31 19.31 -31.41 17.69
CA ALA A 31 18.82 -30.36 18.56
C ALA A 31 18.12 -29.25 17.76
N ALA A 32 17.16 -28.58 18.39
CA ALA A 32 16.56 -27.35 17.90
C ALA A 32 17.12 -26.15 18.68
N TYR A 33 17.36 -25.07 17.95
CA TYR A 33 17.90 -23.83 18.51
C TYR A 33 17.04 -22.66 18.11
N ALA A 34 16.73 -21.80 19.08
CA ALA A 34 16.04 -20.53 18.82
C ALA A 34 16.66 -19.41 19.64
N ALA A 35 16.51 -18.18 19.19
CA ALA A 35 16.91 -17.02 19.94
C ALA A 35 15.72 -16.11 20.22
N LEU A 36 15.69 -15.54 21.41
CA LEU A 36 14.73 -14.55 21.86
C LEU A 36 15.41 -13.20 22.05
N ASP A 37 15.00 -12.22 21.28
CA ASP A 37 15.46 -10.85 21.40
C ASP A 37 14.32 -10.01 22.02
N PHE A 38 14.39 -9.74 23.33
CA PHE A 38 13.37 -8.98 24.04
C PHE A 38 13.53 -7.48 23.80
N LYS A 39 12.42 -6.82 23.49
CA LYS A 39 12.29 -5.38 23.49
C LYS A 39 11.26 -5.00 24.53
N VAL A 40 11.73 -4.41 25.61
CA VAL A 40 10.93 -4.09 26.78
C VAL A 40 11.26 -2.68 27.28
N PRO A 41 10.32 -1.96 27.90
CA PRO A 41 10.60 -0.67 28.52
C PRO A 41 11.48 -0.84 29.78
N ARG A 42 11.94 0.28 30.32
CA ARG A 42 12.68 0.30 31.59
C ARG A 42 11.85 -0.14 32.78
N ASP A 43 10.56 0.22 32.75
CA ASP A 43 9.64 -0.14 33.83
C ASP A 43 9.37 -1.64 33.77
N PRO A 44 9.44 -2.34 34.92
CA PRO A 44 9.18 -3.76 34.97
C PRO A 44 7.76 -4.10 34.53
N GLN A 45 7.63 -5.14 33.70
CA GLN A 45 6.35 -5.67 33.24
C GLN A 45 6.26 -7.15 33.56
N ASN A 46 5.10 -7.61 33.98
CA ASN A 46 4.85 -9.03 34.19
C ASN A 46 4.47 -9.67 32.84
N TRP A 47 5.26 -10.65 32.47
CA TRP A 47 5.07 -11.41 31.24
C TRP A 47 4.69 -12.85 31.59
N SER A 48 3.76 -13.39 30.80
CA SER A 48 3.50 -14.83 30.79
C SER A 48 3.47 -15.31 29.32
N PHE A 49 3.99 -16.51 29.08
CA PHE A 49 3.92 -17.18 27.80
C PHE A 49 4.03 -18.69 27.98
N THR A 50 3.43 -19.45 27.08
CA THR A 50 3.53 -20.90 27.06
C THR A 50 4.75 -21.33 26.25
N LEU A 51 5.65 -22.08 26.87
CA LEU A 51 6.82 -22.68 26.23
C LEU A 51 6.59 -24.18 26.09
N THR A 52 6.65 -24.68 24.86
CA THR A 52 6.46 -26.09 24.53
C THR A 52 7.71 -26.67 23.89
N GLY A 53 8.17 -27.78 24.42
CA GLY A 53 9.28 -28.56 23.88
C GLY A 53 8.94 -30.06 23.83
N SER A 54 9.97 -30.92 23.76
CA SER A 54 9.78 -32.38 23.59
C SER A 54 9.04 -33.05 24.71
N LYS A 55 9.21 -32.56 25.92
CA LYS A 55 8.64 -33.22 27.13
C LYS A 55 7.24 -32.73 27.44
N GLY A 56 6.86 -31.55 27.00
CA GLY A 56 5.56 -30.96 27.27
C GLY A 56 5.55 -29.44 27.15
N ALA A 57 4.48 -28.85 27.65
CA ALA A 57 4.28 -27.40 27.67
C ALA A 57 4.16 -26.91 29.11
N THR A 58 4.70 -25.74 29.39
CA THR A 58 4.56 -25.05 30.67
C THR A 58 4.41 -23.55 30.45
N THR A 59 3.75 -22.88 31.38
CA THR A 59 3.65 -21.42 31.36
C THR A 59 4.82 -20.83 32.16
N ILE A 60 5.58 -19.98 31.50
CA ILE A 60 6.64 -19.18 32.07
C ILE A 60 6.04 -17.84 32.47
N SER A 61 6.08 -17.53 33.77
CA SER A 61 5.64 -16.22 34.28
C SER A 61 6.79 -15.55 35.00
N THR A 62 7.13 -14.34 34.62
CA THR A 62 8.26 -13.60 35.15
C THR A 62 8.11 -12.09 34.90
N THR A 63 8.76 -11.31 35.78
CA THR A 63 8.85 -9.86 35.58
C THR A 63 10.06 -9.54 34.70
N ILE A 64 9.85 -8.81 33.60
CA ILE A 64 10.89 -8.45 32.64
C ILE A 64 11.04 -6.92 32.60
N SER A 65 12.29 -6.46 32.63
CA SER A 65 12.64 -5.06 32.38
C SER A 65 13.93 -4.97 31.57
N GLU A 66 14.22 -3.80 31.04
CA GLU A 66 15.46 -3.56 30.29
C GLU A 66 16.67 -3.94 31.14
N GLY A 67 17.57 -4.78 30.64
CA GLY A 67 18.79 -5.23 31.30
C GLY A 67 18.61 -6.33 32.37
N LYS A 68 17.37 -6.80 32.64
CA LYS A 68 17.12 -7.88 33.64
C LYS A 68 16.48 -9.11 32.98
N LEU A 69 17.17 -9.67 32.00
CA LEU A 69 16.69 -10.87 31.27
C LEU A 69 17.13 -12.19 31.93
N SER A 70 17.99 -12.12 32.95
CA SER A 70 18.42 -13.30 33.71
C SER A 70 17.27 -14.04 34.37
N ASP A 71 16.22 -13.32 34.80
CA ASP A 71 15.06 -13.93 35.44
C ASP A 71 14.24 -14.79 34.47
N VAL A 72 14.15 -14.38 33.21
CA VAL A 72 13.55 -15.19 32.16
C VAL A 72 14.32 -16.49 31.97
N VAL A 73 15.64 -16.40 31.85
CA VAL A 73 16.52 -17.58 31.72
C VAL A 73 16.39 -18.52 32.91
N ASN A 74 16.40 -17.99 34.11
CA ASN A 74 16.25 -18.78 35.34
C ASN A 74 14.91 -19.51 35.39
N LYS A 75 13.82 -18.84 34.99
CA LYS A 75 12.48 -19.44 34.91
C LYS A 75 12.38 -20.53 33.86
N ILE A 76 12.92 -20.30 32.65
CA ILE A 76 12.95 -21.33 31.61
C ILE A 76 13.76 -22.54 32.06
N ASN A 77 14.93 -22.32 32.65
CA ASN A 77 15.80 -23.40 33.14
C ASN A 77 15.19 -24.19 34.33
N ALA A 78 14.41 -23.54 35.16
CA ALA A 78 13.66 -24.23 36.24
C ALA A 78 12.62 -25.22 35.63
N GLU A 79 12.09 -24.95 34.45
CA GLU A 79 11.09 -25.76 33.76
C GLU A 79 11.69 -26.72 32.71
N THR A 80 13.01 -26.86 32.63
CA THR A 80 13.69 -27.78 31.69
C THR A 80 13.24 -29.22 31.86
N ALA A 81 12.94 -29.65 33.08
CA ALA A 81 12.43 -30.99 33.36
C ALA A 81 11.07 -31.24 32.68
N ASN A 82 10.23 -30.24 32.60
CA ASN A 82 8.87 -30.28 32.01
C ASN A 82 8.83 -30.01 30.52
N THR A 83 9.75 -29.18 30.02
CA THR A 83 9.75 -28.78 28.60
C THR A 83 10.80 -29.47 27.76
N GLY A 84 11.94 -29.83 28.37
CA GLY A 84 13.13 -30.28 27.61
C GLY A 84 13.98 -29.13 27.05
N ILE A 85 13.61 -27.88 27.34
CA ILE A 85 14.27 -26.70 26.80
C ILE A 85 15.16 -26.10 27.88
N SER A 86 16.37 -25.74 27.49
CA SER A 86 17.30 -24.94 28.29
C SER A 86 17.53 -23.58 27.68
N ALA A 87 17.86 -22.59 28.48
CA ALA A 87 18.12 -21.22 28.05
C ALA A 87 19.48 -20.74 28.51
N SER A 88 20.13 -19.92 27.71
CA SER A 88 21.36 -19.20 28.04
C SER A 88 21.24 -17.74 27.65
N LEU A 89 21.81 -16.82 28.44
CA LEU A 89 21.82 -15.39 28.16
C LEU A 89 23.20 -14.95 27.68
N ASP A 90 23.24 -14.35 26.52
CA ASP A 90 24.41 -13.57 26.10
C ASP A 90 24.31 -12.17 26.70
N SER A 91 25.12 -11.91 27.70
CA SER A 91 25.13 -10.63 28.42
C SER A 91 25.61 -9.45 27.57
N ALA A 92 26.34 -9.70 26.49
CA ALA A 92 26.85 -8.65 25.61
C ALA A 92 25.74 -8.11 24.67
N THR A 93 24.87 -9.00 24.18
CA THR A 93 23.81 -8.66 23.24
C THR A 93 22.42 -8.61 23.88
N GLY A 94 22.24 -9.18 25.07
CA GLY A 94 20.94 -9.36 25.70
C GLY A 94 20.08 -10.44 25.04
N ARG A 95 20.67 -11.26 24.18
CA ARG A 95 19.97 -12.35 23.49
C ARG A 95 19.87 -13.58 24.37
N ILE A 96 18.68 -14.17 24.42
CA ILE A 96 18.47 -15.47 25.07
C ILE A 96 18.45 -16.55 24.00
N THR A 97 19.34 -17.53 24.10
CA THR A 97 19.36 -18.72 23.24
C THR A 97 18.65 -19.86 23.92
N LEU A 98 17.69 -20.46 23.21
CA LEU A 98 16.97 -21.65 23.63
C LEU A 98 17.57 -22.87 22.93
N THR A 99 17.73 -23.96 23.66
CA THR A 99 18.25 -25.24 23.14
C THR A 99 17.31 -26.37 23.57
N GLU A 100 16.88 -27.16 22.60
CA GLU A 100 16.09 -28.36 22.81
C GLU A 100 16.82 -29.56 22.15
N THR A 101 17.15 -30.60 22.93
CA THR A 101 18.04 -31.68 22.48
C THR A 101 17.33 -32.98 22.10
N GLN A 102 16.04 -33.13 22.38
CA GLN A 102 15.30 -34.36 22.13
C GLN A 102 14.21 -34.24 21.06
N SER A 103 13.58 -33.10 20.96
CA SER A 103 12.61 -32.81 19.90
C SER A 103 13.15 -31.68 19.03
N ARG A 104 12.72 -31.68 17.80
CA ARG A 104 13.12 -30.66 16.85
C ARG A 104 12.16 -29.47 16.84
N GLN A 105 11.48 -29.24 17.95
CA GLN A 105 10.47 -28.18 18.04
C GLN A 105 10.59 -27.40 19.34
N ILE A 106 10.75 -26.09 19.19
CA ILE A 106 10.56 -25.11 20.26
C ILE A 106 9.37 -24.24 19.86
N LYS A 107 8.35 -24.19 20.70
CA LYS A 107 7.15 -23.39 20.42
C LYS A 107 6.88 -22.41 21.56
N ILE A 108 6.57 -21.17 21.21
CA ILE A 108 6.11 -20.13 22.13
C ILE A 108 4.75 -19.64 21.66
N ASP A 109 3.78 -19.66 22.55
CA ASP A 109 2.43 -19.14 22.31
C ASP A 109 1.85 -18.49 23.58
N ASN A 110 0.64 -17.97 23.47
CA ASN A 110 -0.11 -17.34 24.57
C ASN A 110 0.71 -16.28 25.33
N VAL A 111 1.35 -15.36 24.58
CA VAL A 111 2.08 -14.26 25.19
C VAL A 111 1.08 -13.25 25.76
N GLU A 112 1.18 -13.01 27.06
CA GLU A 112 0.39 -12.00 27.79
C GLU A 112 1.36 -11.07 28.52
N ILE A 113 1.06 -9.77 28.52
CA ILE A 113 1.89 -8.75 29.15
C ILE A 113 0.98 -7.83 29.96
N GLU A 114 1.17 -7.80 31.29
CA GLU A 114 0.39 -6.92 32.16
C GLU A 114 0.83 -5.45 32.01
N GLY A 115 -0.14 -4.54 32.12
CA GLY A 115 0.12 -3.10 32.13
C GLY A 115 0.34 -2.48 30.76
N ILE A 116 -0.06 -3.16 29.68
CA ILE A 116 0.00 -2.58 28.33
C ILE A 116 -1.11 -1.55 28.14
N ASP A 117 -0.74 -0.40 27.57
CA ASP A 117 -1.68 0.60 27.08
C ASP A 117 -2.21 0.20 25.69
N PHE A 118 -3.40 -0.39 25.65
CA PHE A 118 -4.07 -0.78 24.40
C PHE A 118 -4.57 0.40 23.55
N SER A 119 -4.52 1.63 24.06
CA SER A 119 -4.87 2.83 23.30
C SER A 119 -3.80 3.22 22.28
N SER A 120 -2.57 2.76 22.49
CA SER A 120 -1.45 3.01 21.59
C SER A 120 -1.43 2.02 20.42
N SER A 121 -1.31 2.55 19.20
CA SER A 121 -1.05 1.72 18.02
C SER A 121 0.41 1.24 17.92
N GLU A 122 1.28 1.70 18.81
CA GLU A 122 2.70 1.34 18.85
C GLU A 122 2.92 0.18 19.84
N VAL A 123 3.44 -0.92 19.31
CA VAL A 123 3.83 -2.07 20.12
C VAL A 123 5.21 -1.80 20.71
N LYS A 124 5.27 -1.49 22.01
CA LYS A 124 6.51 -1.14 22.72
C LYS A 124 7.18 -2.33 23.39
N SER A 125 6.39 -3.36 23.71
CA SER A 125 6.85 -4.56 24.39
C SER A 125 6.62 -5.77 23.51
N TYR A 126 7.70 -6.44 23.12
CA TYR A 126 7.64 -7.62 22.25
C TYR A 126 8.91 -8.47 22.41
N VAL A 127 8.84 -9.69 21.94
CA VAL A 127 10.01 -10.56 21.76
C VAL A 127 10.08 -11.01 20.32
N ASP A 128 11.23 -10.86 19.69
CA ASP A 128 11.50 -11.39 18.35
C ASP A 128 12.07 -12.81 18.50
N PHE A 129 11.31 -13.79 18.02
CA PHE A 129 11.71 -15.19 17.97
C PHE A 129 12.45 -15.46 16.67
N ASN A 130 13.70 -15.87 16.77
CA ASN A 130 14.57 -16.20 15.67
C ASN A 130 14.87 -17.71 15.68
N THR A 131 14.70 -18.39 14.56
CA THR A 131 15.17 -19.74 14.39
C THR A 131 16.69 -19.72 14.18
N LEU A 132 17.42 -20.57 14.89
CA LEU A 132 18.87 -20.70 14.72
C LEU A 132 19.23 -22.04 14.09
N SER A 133 20.29 -22.04 13.31
CA SER A 133 20.95 -23.27 12.89
C SER A 133 21.89 -23.78 14.00
N GLY A 134 22.44 -24.99 13.83
CA GLY A 134 23.33 -25.60 14.82
C GLY A 134 24.63 -24.85 15.08
N ASP A 135 25.01 -23.92 14.19
CA ASP A 135 26.17 -23.02 14.34
C ASP A 135 25.81 -21.68 14.98
N GLY A 136 24.53 -21.46 15.37
CA GLY A 136 24.04 -20.23 15.99
C GLY A 136 23.66 -19.14 15.00
N THR A 137 23.71 -19.40 13.69
CA THR A 137 23.27 -18.42 12.69
C THR A 137 21.74 -18.36 12.58
N VAL A 138 21.18 -17.15 12.37
CA VAL A 138 19.74 -16.96 12.18
C VAL A 138 19.30 -17.53 10.84
N VAL A 139 18.26 -18.35 10.84
CA VAL A 139 17.67 -18.98 9.67
C VAL A 139 16.27 -18.43 9.41
N GLY A 140 16.08 -17.83 8.25
CA GLY A 140 14.78 -17.29 7.86
C GLY A 140 14.44 -15.94 8.49
N SER A 141 13.15 -15.64 8.56
CA SER A 141 12.65 -14.38 9.13
C SER A 141 12.26 -14.58 10.58
N PHE A 142 12.53 -13.58 11.43
CA PHE A 142 12.06 -13.59 12.80
C PHE A 142 10.53 -13.51 12.87
N ARG A 143 9.98 -14.00 13.96
CA ARG A 143 8.56 -13.81 14.31
C ARG A 143 8.47 -12.93 15.55
N ARG A 144 7.72 -11.84 15.42
CA ARG A 144 7.45 -10.94 16.54
C ARG A 144 6.28 -11.42 17.34
N LEU A 145 6.49 -11.64 18.62
CA LEU A 145 5.49 -12.04 19.59
C LEU A 145 5.28 -10.93 20.61
N THR A 146 4.04 -10.63 20.91
CA THR A 146 3.63 -9.70 21.95
C THR A 146 2.27 -10.13 22.49
N ASP A 147 1.70 -9.37 23.40
CA ASP A 147 0.34 -9.61 23.87
C ASP A 147 -0.66 -9.66 22.70
N VAL A 148 -1.43 -10.74 22.63
CA VAL A 148 -2.37 -11.00 21.51
C VAL A 148 -3.43 -9.90 21.43
N ASN A 149 -3.92 -9.41 22.58
CA ASN A 149 -4.93 -8.36 22.62
C ASN A 149 -4.36 -7.03 22.10
N GLN A 150 -3.08 -6.74 22.41
CA GLN A 150 -2.39 -5.55 21.87
C GLN A 150 -2.23 -5.65 20.36
N LEU A 151 -1.85 -6.81 19.83
CA LEU A 151 -1.72 -7.02 18.40
C LEU A 151 -3.08 -6.88 17.69
N ILE A 152 -4.13 -7.47 18.24
CA ILE A 152 -5.49 -7.34 17.69
C ILE A 152 -5.90 -5.86 17.70
N SER A 153 -5.75 -5.17 18.82
CA SER A 153 -6.12 -3.75 18.94
C SER A 153 -5.34 -2.86 17.97
N SER A 154 -4.03 -3.07 17.86
CA SER A 154 -3.20 -2.32 16.90
C SER A 154 -3.59 -2.61 15.45
N SER A 155 -3.87 -3.89 15.13
CA SER A 155 -4.29 -4.31 13.80
C SER A 155 -5.65 -3.72 13.41
N VAL A 156 -6.62 -3.69 14.33
CA VAL A 156 -7.93 -3.04 14.11
C VAL A 156 -7.76 -1.55 13.84
N THR A 157 -6.87 -0.90 14.60
CA THR A 157 -6.57 0.53 14.41
C THR A 157 -5.91 0.79 13.06
N ASP A 158 -4.97 -0.05 12.64
CA ASP A 158 -4.30 0.06 11.34
C ASP A 158 -5.28 -0.20 10.17
N VAL A 159 -6.18 -1.17 10.30
CA VAL A 159 -7.25 -1.44 9.31
C VAL A 159 -8.20 -0.26 9.19
N ARG A 160 -8.61 0.35 10.32
CA ARG A 160 -9.45 1.57 10.30
C ARG A 160 -8.75 2.71 9.56
N LYS A 161 -7.48 3.00 9.87
CA LYS A 161 -6.68 4.01 9.17
C LYS A 161 -6.56 3.73 7.67
N ALA A 162 -6.38 2.46 7.28
CA ALA A 162 -6.34 2.05 5.89
C ALA A 162 -7.68 2.28 5.19
N SER A 163 -8.81 1.97 5.84
CA SER A 163 -10.16 2.22 5.34
C SER A 163 -10.43 3.72 5.13
N ASP A 164 -10.05 4.55 6.11
CA ASP A 164 -10.20 6.01 6.01
C ASP A 164 -9.37 6.57 4.85
N HIS A 165 -8.13 6.11 4.70
CA HIS A 165 -7.29 6.49 3.59
C HIS A 165 -7.88 6.08 2.23
N LEU A 166 -8.43 4.86 2.14
CA LEU A 166 -9.09 4.39 0.92
C LEU A 166 -10.32 5.24 0.58
N SER A 167 -11.10 5.62 1.59
CA SER A 167 -12.26 6.51 1.42
C SER A 167 -11.86 7.89 0.91
N GLN A 168 -10.76 8.45 1.43
CA GLN A 168 -10.20 9.72 0.95
C GLN A 168 -9.72 9.60 -0.51
N GLN A 169 -9.06 8.49 -0.88
CA GLN A 169 -8.62 8.27 -2.25
C GLN A 169 -9.80 8.13 -3.21
N ARG A 170 -10.87 7.43 -2.80
CA ARG A 170 -12.11 7.34 -3.59
C ARG A 170 -12.76 8.71 -3.80
N ALA A 171 -12.83 9.55 -2.77
CA ALA A 171 -13.37 10.90 -2.87
C ALA A 171 -12.51 11.75 -3.83
N PHE A 172 -11.19 11.65 -3.74
CA PHE A 172 -10.28 12.34 -4.65
C PHE A 172 -10.47 11.89 -6.10
N LEU A 173 -10.54 10.58 -6.35
CA LEU A 173 -10.80 10.04 -7.69
C LEU A 173 -12.16 10.50 -8.23
N GLY A 174 -13.21 10.47 -7.40
CA GLY A 174 -14.52 11.00 -7.77
C GLY A 174 -14.48 12.46 -8.20
N ALA A 175 -13.76 13.30 -7.45
CA ALA A 175 -13.57 14.70 -7.82
C ALA A 175 -12.80 14.87 -9.15
N GLN A 176 -11.80 14.01 -9.43
CA GLN A 176 -11.07 14.04 -10.70
C GLN A 176 -11.94 13.57 -11.87
N ILE A 177 -12.79 12.58 -11.68
CA ILE A 177 -13.76 12.11 -12.69
C ILE A 177 -14.74 13.23 -13.02
N ASN A 178 -15.37 13.85 -12.02
CA ASN A 178 -16.27 14.98 -12.23
C ASN A 178 -15.58 16.13 -12.98
N LYS A 179 -14.32 16.44 -12.64
CA LYS A 179 -13.54 17.45 -13.36
C LYS A 179 -13.30 17.06 -14.82
N ALA A 180 -13.00 15.80 -15.09
CA ALA A 180 -12.80 15.30 -16.45
C ALA A 180 -14.11 15.35 -17.26
N GLU A 181 -15.25 15.03 -16.66
CA GLU A 181 -16.57 15.15 -17.27
C GLU A 181 -16.90 16.60 -17.63
N LEU A 182 -16.71 17.54 -16.70
CA LEU A 182 -16.90 18.96 -16.97
C LEU A 182 -15.98 19.48 -18.09
N GLN A 183 -14.73 19.02 -18.15
CA GLN A 183 -13.83 19.37 -19.24
C GLN A 183 -14.29 18.80 -20.59
N LYS A 184 -14.78 17.56 -20.56
CA LYS A 184 -15.36 16.92 -21.76
C LYS A 184 -16.56 17.72 -22.27
N ASP A 185 -17.49 18.06 -21.40
CA ASP A 185 -18.69 18.83 -21.77
C ASP A 185 -18.30 20.22 -22.33
N ALA A 186 -17.31 20.88 -21.74
CA ALA A 186 -16.80 22.16 -22.25
C ALA A 186 -16.14 22.01 -23.63
N LEU A 187 -15.43 20.91 -23.88
CA LEU A 187 -14.85 20.62 -25.18
C LEU A 187 -15.93 20.31 -26.21
N ASP A 188 -16.94 19.53 -25.86
CA ASP A 188 -18.07 19.23 -26.76
C ASP A 188 -18.83 20.51 -27.17
N GLN A 189 -19.09 21.41 -26.21
CA GLN A 189 -19.67 22.73 -26.51
C GLN A 189 -18.78 23.56 -27.44
N ARG A 190 -17.45 23.54 -27.26
CA ARG A 190 -16.51 24.23 -28.13
C ARG A 190 -16.50 23.64 -29.55
N ILE A 191 -16.62 22.33 -29.68
CA ILE A 191 -16.73 21.65 -30.99
C ILE A 191 -17.98 22.10 -31.67
N ILE A 192 -19.15 22.13 -31.01
CA ILE A 192 -20.42 22.58 -31.59
C ILE A 192 -20.29 24.04 -32.03
N ALA A 193 -19.85 24.94 -31.14
CA ALA A 193 -19.69 26.36 -31.46
C ALA A 193 -18.69 26.62 -32.62
N THR A 194 -17.65 25.79 -32.73
CA THR A 194 -16.69 25.89 -33.81
C THR A 194 -17.30 25.38 -35.15
N SER A 195 -18.07 24.29 -35.09
CA SER A 195 -18.78 23.75 -36.26
C SER A 195 -19.82 24.75 -36.78
N GLU A 196 -20.57 25.41 -35.89
CA GLU A 196 -21.51 26.47 -36.26
C GLU A 196 -20.77 27.63 -36.97
N LYS A 197 -19.66 28.11 -36.40
CA LYS A 197 -18.85 29.18 -37.04
C LYS A 197 -18.31 28.79 -38.42
N ILE A 198 -17.87 27.54 -38.59
CA ILE A 198 -17.42 27.04 -39.89
C ILE A 198 -18.57 27.04 -40.86
N SER A 199 -19.76 26.58 -40.46
CA SER A 199 -20.96 26.59 -41.31
C SER A 199 -21.38 28.01 -41.70
N ASP A 200 -21.33 28.97 -40.79
CA ASP A 200 -21.63 30.37 -41.05
C ASP A 200 -20.65 30.99 -42.04
N ILE A 201 -19.36 30.69 -41.93
CA ILE A 201 -18.34 31.18 -42.86
C ILE A 201 -18.55 30.55 -44.26
N ASP A 202 -18.80 29.24 -44.33
CA ASP A 202 -19.03 28.53 -45.57
C ASP A 202 -20.27 29.05 -46.31
N THR A 203 -21.35 29.33 -45.56
CA THR A 203 -22.58 29.91 -46.10
C THR A 203 -22.38 31.36 -46.60
N ALA A 204 -21.61 32.17 -45.81
CA ALA A 204 -21.30 33.54 -46.22
C ALA A 204 -20.40 33.58 -47.45
N ASP A 205 -19.40 32.71 -47.53
CA ASP A 205 -18.52 32.59 -48.72
C ASP A 205 -19.30 32.14 -49.97
N MET A 206 -20.22 31.17 -49.84
CA MET A 206 -21.08 30.72 -50.93
C MET A 206 -21.99 31.83 -51.40
N ALA A 207 -22.61 32.61 -50.53
CA ALA A 207 -23.44 33.75 -50.88
C ALA A 207 -22.65 34.85 -51.60
N ALA A 208 -21.45 35.15 -51.17
CA ALA A 208 -20.53 36.09 -51.79
C ALA A 208 -20.12 35.62 -53.20
N LEU A 209 -19.78 34.31 -53.33
CA LEU A 209 -19.43 33.70 -54.63
C LEU A 209 -20.60 33.73 -55.60
N VAL A 210 -21.82 33.40 -55.19
CA VAL A 210 -23.04 33.46 -56.01
C VAL A 210 -23.30 34.90 -56.49
N THR A 211 -23.20 35.87 -55.54
CA THR A 211 -23.37 37.30 -55.91
C THR A 211 -22.32 37.74 -56.92
N ARG A 212 -21.08 37.35 -56.75
CA ARG A 212 -19.99 37.67 -57.66
C ARG A 212 -20.19 37.00 -59.04
N LEU A 213 -20.65 35.74 -59.06
CA LEU A 213 -20.98 35.04 -60.28
C LEU A 213 -22.13 35.74 -61.08
N GLN A 214 -23.19 36.13 -60.38
CA GLN A 214 -24.31 36.89 -60.98
C GLN A 214 -23.83 38.22 -61.55
N SER A 215 -22.99 38.96 -60.86
CA SER A 215 -22.39 40.21 -61.33
C SER A 215 -21.53 39.98 -62.61
N LEU A 216 -20.73 38.92 -62.63
CA LEU A 216 -19.92 38.55 -63.78
C LEU A 216 -20.75 38.14 -65.00
N LEU A 217 -21.86 37.41 -64.81
CA LEU A 217 -22.79 37.04 -65.87
C LEU A 217 -23.48 38.27 -66.45
N LEU A 218 -23.95 39.20 -65.56
CA LEU A 218 -24.55 40.47 -66.02
C LEU A 218 -23.55 41.32 -66.81
N ASN A 219 -22.30 41.41 -66.36
CA ASN A 219 -21.24 42.12 -67.06
C ASN A 219 -20.95 41.48 -68.45
N LYS A 220 -20.95 40.13 -68.49
CA LYS A 220 -20.77 39.40 -69.72
C LYS A 220 -21.91 39.67 -70.73
N ASP A 221 -23.17 39.63 -70.25
CA ASP A 221 -24.34 39.91 -71.05
C ASP A 221 -24.36 41.37 -71.58
N ALA A 222 -23.99 42.32 -70.73
CA ALA A 222 -23.84 43.73 -71.05
C ALA A 222 -22.73 43.92 -72.12
N ALA A 223 -21.58 43.24 -71.98
CA ALA A 223 -20.48 43.29 -72.93
C ALA A 223 -20.90 42.67 -74.31
N GLN A 224 -21.64 41.57 -74.30
CA GLN A 224 -22.17 40.94 -75.50
C GLN A 224 -23.14 41.85 -76.20
N GLN A 225 -24.06 42.51 -75.49
CA GLN A 225 -25.01 43.47 -76.03
C GLN A 225 -24.28 44.72 -76.62
N ALA A 226 -23.27 45.22 -75.89
CA ALA A 226 -22.46 46.32 -76.39
C ALA A 226 -21.71 45.94 -77.67
N TYR A 227 -21.10 44.72 -77.65
CA TYR A 227 -20.43 44.22 -78.86
C TYR A 227 -21.40 44.05 -80.06
N ALA A 228 -22.58 43.50 -79.82
CA ALA A 228 -23.61 43.37 -80.87
C ALA A 228 -24.04 44.74 -81.43
N LYS A 229 -24.23 45.77 -80.53
CA LYS A 229 -24.55 47.13 -80.99
C LYS A 229 -23.38 47.77 -81.74
N ILE A 230 -22.16 47.60 -81.32
CA ILE A 230 -20.99 48.13 -82.03
C ILE A 230 -20.81 47.44 -83.38
N SER A 231 -21.03 46.13 -83.42
CA SER A 231 -20.92 45.38 -84.70
C SER A 231 -22.03 45.63 -85.66
N GLN A 232 -23.21 46.08 -85.18
CA GLN A 232 -24.34 46.49 -86.03
C GLN A 232 -24.17 47.92 -86.63
N ASN A 233 -23.47 48.79 -85.88
CA ASN A 233 -23.09 50.09 -86.42
C ASN A 233 -21.79 49.91 -87.21
N SER A 234 -21.98 49.48 -88.42
CA SER A 234 -20.93 49.33 -89.41
C SER A 234 -20.27 50.69 -89.69
N LEU A 235 -18.93 50.65 -89.75
CA LEU A 235 -18.10 51.82 -90.11
C LEU A 235 -18.54 52.53 -91.37
N PHE A 236 -19.42 51.89 -92.15
CA PHE A 236 -19.99 52.46 -93.41
C PHE A 236 -21.12 53.46 -93.18
N ASP A 237 -21.79 53.55 -91.98
CA ASP A 237 -22.80 54.56 -91.72
C ASP A 237 -22.20 55.93 -91.31
N TYR A 238 -20.89 56.02 -91.14
CA TYR A 238 -20.20 57.26 -90.79
C TYR A 238 -19.52 57.94 -91.99
N LEU A 239 -19.69 57.36 -93.23
CA LEU A 239 -19.07 57.85 -94.43
C LEU A 239 -20.11 58.25 -95.52
N GLN A 240 -21.37 58.60 -95.17
CA GLN A 240 -22.31 59.28 -95.96
C GLN A 240 -22.54 60.74 -95.58
#